data_4043477cb2f1dcd184eb7043e27e3800
#
_entry.id   4043477cb2f1dcd184eb7043e27e3800
#
_cell.length_a   1.000
_cell.length_b   1.000
_cell.length_c   1.000
_cell.angle_alpha   90.00
_cell.angle_beta   90.00
_cell.angle_gamma   90.00
#
_symmetry.space_group_name_H-M   'P 1'
#
loop_
_entity.id
_entity.type
_entity.pdbx_description
1 polymer ?
#
loop_
_entity_poly.entity_id
_entity_poly.type
_entity_poly.pdbx_seq_one_letter_code
_entity_poly.pdbx_strand_id
1 'polypeptide(L)'
;MARRTTRSQNKVLGIDIGGTGIKAAPVDINKGVLLQERFRIETPQPPTPRAMLEVIGQLIDHWNWKGGIGCGFPGVLKQGEVHTAANLSNQWVGINLADQIKKISSCEAVVINDADSAGLAEMKFGAGKEYNKHGGGVVIMVTLGTGIGTALFVDGHLVHNTELGHIEIDGKDAERRAAASVRERKSLSWKKWGGRVNTYLQTLEKLLSPDLFIIGGGVSKKPDKFFKYIEVKAKIVSAEMHNDAGIVGAALATEL
;
A
#
# COMPACT_ATOMS: atom_id res chain seq x y z
N MET A 1 -38.52 4.85 -17.99
CA MET A 1 -37.45 5.88 -17.92
C MET A 1 -36.14 5.12 -17.70
N ALA A 2 -35.31 4.96 -18.72
CA ALA A 2 -34.01 4.29 -18.62
C ALA A 2 -33.04 5.19 -17.88
N ARG A 3 -32.48 4.72 -16.74
CA ARG A 3 -31.36 5.36 -16.05
C ARG A 3 -30.18 5.43 -17.02
N ARG A 4 -29.86 6.62 -17.47
CA ARG A 4 -28.56 6.91 -18.12
C ARG A 4 -27.47 6.62 -17.08
N THR A 5 -26.87 5.45 -17.13
CA THR A 5 -25.64 5.13 -16.41
C THR A 5 -24.52 5.96 -17.02
N THR A 6 -24.11 6.97 -16.28
CA THR A 6 -23.08 7.90 -16.66
C THR A 6 -21.70 7.20 -16.75
N ARG A 7 -21.02 7.40 -17.85
CA ARG A 7 -19.67 6.95 -18.22
C ARG A 7 -18.54 7.39 -17.25
N SER A 8 -18.88 7.92 -16.07
CA SER A 8 -17.91 8.46 -15.08
C SER A 8 -17.62 7.50 -13.91
N GLN A 9 -18.35 6.38 -13.79
CA GLN A 9 -18.23 5.47 -12.63
C GLN A 9 -16.90 4.70 -12.53
N ASN A 10 -16.10 4.63 -13.61
CA ASN A 10 -14.88 3.83 -13.66
C ASN A 10 -13.59 4.64 -13.47
N LYS A 11 -13.71 5.95 -13.24
CA LYS A 11 -12.57 6.84 -13.04
C LYS A 11 -12.55 7.34 -11.61
N VAL A 12 -11.48 7.05 -10.91
CA VAL A 12 -11.25 7.44 -9.51
C VAL A 12 -9.90 8.13 -9.41
N LEU A 13 -9.80 9.18 -8.60
CA LEU A 13 -8.50 9.74 -8.25
C LEU A 13 -7.87 8.87 -7.17
N GLY A 14 -6.78 8.21 -7.50
CA GLY A 14 -5.97 7.50 -6.52
C GLY A 14 -4.92 8.43 -5.92
N ILE A 15 -4.81 8.46 -4.59
CA ILE A 15 -3.80 9.22 -3.84
C ILE A 15 -3.00 8.25 -2.99
N ASP A 16 -1.67 8.29 -3.10
CA ASP A 16 -0.73 7.49 -2.33
C ASP A 16 0.09 8.41 -1.43
N ILE A 17 -0.14 8.34 -0.12
CA ILE A 17 0.56 9.14 0.88
C ILE A 17 1.79 8.37 1.35
N GLY A 18 2.97 8.90 1.02
CA GLY A 18 4.24 8.36 1.50
C GLY A 18 5.00 9.34 2.38
N GLY A 19 5.94 8.84 3.19
CA GLY A 19 6.75 9.65 4.09
C GLY A 19 7.67 10.67 3.40
N THR A 20 7.94 10.51 2.09
CA THR A 20 8.81 11.41 1.30
C THR A 20 8.09 12.12 0.17
N GLY A 21 6.85 11.74 -0.13
CA GLY A 21 6.07 12.35 -1.22
C GLY A 21 4.69 11.79 -1.27
N ILE A 22 3.74 12.64 -1.59
CA ILE A 22 2.34 12.32 -1.86
C ILE A 22 2.15 12.32 -3.36
N LYS A 23 1.58 11.24 -3.89
CA LYS A 23 1.40 11.06 -5.34
C LYS A 23 -0.07 10.84 -5.63
N ALA A 24 -0.52 11.32 -6.77
CA ALA A 24 -1.88 11.06 -7.22
C ALA A 24 -1.93 10.92 -8.74
N ALA A 25 -2.94 10.22 -9.23
CA ALA A 25 -3.34 10.20 -10.64
C ALA A 25 -4.78 9.75 -10.79
N PRO A 26 -5.48 10.19 -11.85
CA PRO A 26 -6.73 9.58 -12.29
C PRO A 26 -6.50 8.15 -12.76
N VAL A 27 -7.30 7.20 -12.29
CA VAL A 27 -7.19 5.76 -12.54
C VAL A 27 -8.44 5.26 -13.25
N ASP A 28 -8.28 4.41 -14.25
CA ASP A 28 -9.33 3.51 -14.76
C ASP A 28 -9.33 2.25 -13.88
N ILE A 29 -10.27 2.17 -12.93
CA ILE A 29 -10.31 1.07 -11.94
C ILE A 29 -10.71 -0.29 -12.54
N ASN A 30 -11.24 -0.33 -13.77
CA ASN A 30 -11.53 -1.57 -14.47
C ASN A 30 -10.29 -2.15 -15.16
N LYS A 31 -9.38 -1.26 -15.60
CA LYS A 31 -8.16 -1.65 -16.32
C LYS A 31 -6.91 -1.66 -15.44
N GLY A 32 -6.96 -1.00 -14.28
CA GLY A 32 -5.82 -0.86 -13.38
C GLY A 32 -4.71 0.01 -13.95
N VAL A 33 -5.05 1.01 -14.77
CA VAL A 33 -4.07 1.88 -15.43
C VAL A 33 -4.29 3.35 -15.07
N LEU A 34 -3.20 4.08 -14.97
CA LEU A 34 -3.24 5.54 -14.83
C LEU A 34 -3.74 6.14 -16.14
N LEU A 35 -4.70 7.07 -16.05
CA LEU A 35 -5.25 7.79 -17.21
C LEU A 35 -4.41 8.99 -17.62
N GLN A 36 -3.58 9.48 -16.70
CA GLN A 36 -2.62 10.56 -16.90
C GLN A 36 -1.36 10.25 -16.12
N GLU A 37 -0.27 10.93 -16.43
CA GLU A 37 0.98 10.83 -15.67
C GLU A 37 0.72 11.22 -14.21
N ARG A 38 1.29 10.45 -13.28
CA ARG A 38 1.16 10.74 -11.84
C ARG A 38 1.86 12.05 -11.50
N PHE A 39 1.18 12.86 -10.73
CA PHE A 39 1.74 14.07 -10.15
C PHE A 39 2.21 13.79 -8.72
N ARG A 40 3.40 14.28 -8.38
CA ARG A 40 4.01 14.08 -7.05
C ARG A 40 4.38 15.43 -6.44
N ILE A 41 3.98 15.61 -5.19
CA ILE A 41 4.43 16.70 -4.34
C ILE A 41 5.19 16.11 -3.16
N GLU A 42 6.25 16.76 -2.69
CA GLU A 42 7.00 16.31 -1.52
C GLU A 42 6.13 16.36 -0.26
N THR A 43 6.28 15.35 0.60
CA THR A 43 5.61 15.35 1.90
C THR A 43 6.15 16.50 2.75
N PRO A 44 5.28 17.41 3.23
CA PRO A 44 5.71 18.56 4.00
C PRO A 44 6.40 18.15 5.31
N GLN A 45 7.32 18.97 5.74
CA GLN A 45 8.03 18.77 7.00
C GLN A 45 7.79 19.97 7.94
N PRO A 46 7.19 19.74 9.11
CA PRO A 46 6.70 18.48 9.67
C PRO A 46 5.42 17.99 8.96
N PRO A 47 5.18 16.66 8.88
CA PRO A 47 4.04 16.07 8.16
C PRO A 47 2.75 16.13 9.01
N THR A 48 2.33 17.37 9.34
CA THR A 48 1.11 17.61 10.13
C THR A 48 -0.14 17.44 9.29
N PRO A 49 -1.31 17.15 9.89
CA PRO A 49 -2.58 17.04 9.18
C PRO A 49 -2.87 18.24 8.29
N ARG A 50 -2.70 19.45 8.82
CA ARG A 50 -2.96 20.69 8.07
C ARG A 50 -2.08 20.78 6.82
N ALA A 51 -0.75 20.65 6.99
CA ALA A 51 0.19 20.81 5.88
C ALA A 51 -0.03 19.72 4.79
N MET A 52 -0.34 18.48 5.21
CA MET A 52 -0.60 17.40 4.26
C MET A 52 -1.95 17.56 3.55
N LEU A 53 -3.00 18.04 4.24
CA LEU A 53 -4.29 18.35 3.61
C LEU A 53 -4.18 19.48 2.58
N GLU A 54 -3.33 20.47 2.80
CA GLU A 54 -3.00 21.49 1.80
C GLU A 54 -2.39 20.86 0.54
N VAL A 55 -1.47 19.91 0.69
CA VAL A 55 -0.87 19.18 -0.44
C VAL A 55 -1.90 18.28 -1.14
N ILE A 56 -2.73 17.59 -0.39
CA ILE A 56 -3.84 16.77 -0.96
C ILE A 56 -4.79 17.65 -1.76
N GLY A 57 -5.14 18.83 -1.26
CA GLY A 57 -5.94 19.82 -1.99
C GLY A 57 -5.30 20.21 -3.31
N GLN A 58 -4.00 20.54 -3.32
CA GLN A 58 -3.25 20.87 -4.55
C GLN A 58 -3.28 19.72 -5.57
N LEU A 59 -3.15 18.47 -5.11
CA LEU A 59 -3.24 17.29 -5.97
C LEU A 59 -4.64 17.13 -6.59
N ILE A 60 -5.69 17.35 -5.82
CA ILE A 60 -7.08 17.30 -6.29
C ILE A 60 -7.35 18.41 -7.30
N ASP A 61 -6.90 19.63 -7.01
CA ASP A 61 -7.08 20.81 -7.86
C ASP A 61 -6.31 20.71 -9.17
N HIS A 62 -5.15 20.04 -9.18
CA HIS A 62 -4.33 19.81 -10.38
C HIS A 62 -5.14 19.22 -11.55
N TRP A 63 -6.09 18.32 -11.24
CA TRP A 63 -7.00 17.74 -12.24
C TRP A 63 -8.42 18.35 -12.22
N ASN A 64 -8.68 19.41 -11.41
CA ASN A 64 -10.03 19.92 -11.17
C ASN A 64 -11.01 18.76 -10.89
N TRP A 65 -10.59 17.83 -10.01
CA TRP A 65 -11.24 16.54 -9.83
C TRP A 65 -12.62 16.68 -9.18
N LYS A 66 -13.62 15.94 -9.68
CA LYS A 66 -15.03 15.97 -9.20
C LYS A 66 -15.62 14.55 -9.00
N GLY A 67 -14.81 13.52 -9.17
CA GLY A 67 -15.23 12.12 -8.98
C GLY A 67 -14.89 11.57 -7.60
N GLY A 68 -15.06 10.26 -7.41
CA GLY A 68 -14.62 9.57 -6.20
C GLY A 68 -13.10 9.65 -6.00
N ILE A 69 -12.67 9.63 -4.74
CA ILE A 69 -11.26 9.66 -4.35
C ILE A 69 -10.96 8.43 -3.49
N GLY A 70 -9.92 7.68 -3.85
CA GLY A 70 -9.33 6.67 -2.99
C GLY A 70 -7.97 7.15 -2.48
N CYS A 71 -7.68 6.95 -1.20
CA CYS A 71 -6.44 7.44 -0.58
C CYS A 71 -5.76 6.34 0.25
N GLY A 72 -4.50 6.02 -0.07
CA GLY A 72 -3.64 5.17 0.73
C GLY A 72 -2.91 6.00 1.80
N PHE A 73 -2.97 5.56 3.06
CA PHE A 73 -2.35 6.25 4.20
C PHE A 73 -1.43 5.29 4.97
N PRO A 74 -0.21 5.70 5.37
CA PRO A 74 0.72 4.85 6.11
C PRO A 74 0.34 4.75 7.58
N GLY A 75 -0.58 3.85 7.90
CA GLY A 75 -1.06 3.59 9.26
C GLY A 75 -2.35 2.81 9.30
N VAL A 76 -2.79 2.45 10.49
CA VAL A 76 -4.03 1.75 10.76
C VAL A 76 -5.21 2.71 10.67
N LEU A 77 -6.22 2.33 9.89
CA LEU A 77 -7.45 3.10 9.72
C LEU A 77 -8.67 2.25 10.06
N LYS A 78 -9.63 2.84 10.77
CA LYS A 78 -10.94 2.24 11.02
C LYS A 78 -12.03 3.22 10.68
N GLN A 79 -12.88 2.86 9.72
CA GLN A 79 -13.97 3.73 9.24
C GLN A 79 -13.50 5.14 8.84
N GLY A 80 -12.33 5.23 8.20
CA GLY A 80 -11.72 6.49 7.76
C GLY A 80 -10.96 7.26 8.84
N GLU A 81 -11.04 6.85 10.12
CA GLU A 81 -10.30 7.46 11.22
C GLU A 81 -8.89 6.84 11.36
N VAL A 82 -7.90 7.68 11.53
CA VAL A 82 -6.50 7.30 11.73
C VAL A 82 -6.28 6.85 13.17
N HIS A 83 -5.87 5.60 13.37
CA HIS A 83 -5.52 5.04 14.68
C HIS A 83 -4.00 5.03 14.93
N THR A 84 -3.20 4.86 13.89
CA THR A 84 -1.73 5.00 13.95
C THR A 84 -1.25 5.79 12.75
N ALA A 85 -0.08 6.41 12.85
CA ALA A 85 0.50 7.21 11.78
C ALA A 85 2.02 6.93 11.70
N ALA A 86 2.39 5.87 11.00
CA ALA A 86 3.79 5.49 10.84
C ALA A 86 4.57 6.56 10.07
N ASN A 87 5.69 7.01 10.65
CA ASN A 87 6.57 8.02 10.04
C ASN A 87 5.93 9.38 9.74
N LEU A 88 4.74 9.67 10.29
CA LEU A 88 4.04 10.94 10.21
C LEU A 88 3.87 11.56 11.60
N SER A 89 3.20 12.72 11.68
CA SER A 89 2.88 13.36 12.97
C SER A 89 1.83 12.58 13.75
N ASN A 90 2.02 12.39 15.04
CA ASN A 90 1.00 11.79 15.93
C ASN A 90 -0.30 12.62 16.00
N GLN A 91 -0.29 13.87 15.52
CA GLN A 91 -1.50 14.69 15.40
C GLN A 91 -2.56 14.11 14.46
N TRP A 92 -2.19 13.11 13.66
CA TRP A 92 -3.12 12.38 12.80
C TRP A 92 -4.07 11.47 13.57
N VAL A 93 -3.66 10.96 14.72
CA VAL A 93 -4.47 10.01 15.51
C VAL A 93 -5.79 10.67 15.95
N GLY A 94 -6.91 9.98 15.67
CA GLY A 94 -8.26 10.45 15.92
C GLY A 94 -8.86 11.34 14.83
N ILE A 95 -8.12 11.63 13.74
CA ILE A 95 -8.64 12.39 12.60
C ILE A 95 -9.30 11.42 11.61
N ASN A 96 -10.54 11.70 11.22
CA ASN A 96 -11.16 11.02 10.08
C ASN A 96 -10.65 11.68 8.78
N LEU A 97 -9.70 11.04 8.11
CA LEU A 97 -9.08 11.57 6.89
C LEU A 97 -10.06 11.58 5.71
N ALA A 98 -10.98 10.63 5.62
CA ALA A 98 -12.00 10.62 4.57
C ALA A 98 -12.89 11.86 4.65
N ASP A 99 -13.34 12.22 5.86
CA ASP A 99 -14.13 13.44 6.10
C ASP A 99 -13.34 14.71 5.79
N GLN A 100 -12.05 14.75 6.12
CA GLN A 100 -11.19 15.90 5.80
C GLN A 100 -11.04 16.07 4.28
N ILE A 101 -10.79 14.98 3.54
CA ILE A 101 -10.72 15.02 2.07
C ILE A 101 -12.05 15.48 1.48
N LYS A 102 -13.16 14.96 1.98
CA LYS A 102 -14.51 15.39 1.56
C LYS A 102 -14.77 16.87 1.80
N LYS A 103 -14.35 17.41 2.95
CA LYS A 103 -14.48 18.85 3.28
C LYS A 103 -13.71 19.75 2.31
N ILE A 104 -12.49 19.39 1.92
CA ILE A 104 -11.65 20.23 1.04
C ILE A 104 -11.98 20.07 -0.44
N SER A 105 -12.58 18.95 -0.87
CA SER A 105 -12.81 18.63 -2.30
C SER A 105 -14.28 18.61 -2.71
N SER A 106 -15.20 18.48 -1.75
CA SER A 106 -16.62 18.15 -1.98
C SER A 106 -16.83 16.81 -2.72
N CYS A 107 -15.80 15.93 -2.73
CA CYS A 107 -15.85 14.60 -3.32
C CYS A 107 -15.98 13.53 -2.24
N GLU A 108 -16.66 12.43 -2.55
CA GLU A 108 -16.65 11.26 -1.67
C GLU A 108 -15.23 10.64 -1.67
N ALA A 109 -14.78 10.27 -0.49
CA ALA A 109 -13.44 9.73 -0.29
C ALA A 109 -13.46 8.45 0.53
N VAL A 110 -12.63 7.48 0.13
CA VAL A 110 -12.34 6.26 0.89
C VAL A 110 -10.84 6.26 1.22
N VAL A 111 -10.53 5.93 2.46
CA VAL A 111 -9.14 5.88 2.93
C VAL A 111 -8.81 4.47 3.43
N ILE A 112 -7.66 3.96 3.03
CA ILE A 112 -7.19 2.61 3.34
C ILE A 112 -5.70 2.66 3.70
N ASN A 113 -5.20 1.65 4.38
CA ASN A 113 -3.75 1.50 4.62
C ASN A 113 -2.96 1.44 3.29
N ASP A 114 -1.75 1.99 3.25
CA ASP A 114 -0.93 2.09 2.05
C ASP A 114 -0.45 0.73 1.52
N ALA A 115 -0.12 -0.22 2.41
CA ALA A 115 0.23 -1.58 2.02
C ALA A 115 -1.00 -2.37 1.55
N ASP A 116 -2.16 -2.19 2.19
CA ASP A 116 -3.44 -2.75 1.73
C ASP A 116 -3.78 -2.23 0.33
N SER A 117 -3.58 -0.91 0.09
CA SER A 117 -3.72 -0.32 -1.25
C SER A 117 -2.87 -1.05 -2.28
N ALA A 118 -1.57 -1.16 -2.02
CA ALA A 118 -0.66 -1.83 -2.95
C ALA A 118 -1.05 -3.30 -3.17
N GLY A 119 -1.52 -3.97 -2.12
CA GLY A 119 -2.03 -5.35 -2.17
C GLY A 119 -3.25 -5.49 -3.08
N LEU A 120 -4.23 -4.60 -2.98
CA LEU A 120 -5.42 -4.61 -3.85
C LEU A 120 -5.05 -4.53 -5.34
N ALA A 121 -4.10 -3.65 -5.69
CA ALA A 121 -3.63 -3.52 -7.05
C ALA A 121 -2.96 -4.80 -7.55
N GLU A 122 -2.06 -5.38 -6.76
CA GLU A 122 -1.36 -6.62 -7.09
C GLU A 122 -2.32 -7.82 -7.20
N MET A 123 -3.32 -7.92 -6.33
CA MET A 123 -4.31 -8.99 -6.38
C MET A 123 -5.23 -8.86 -7.58
N LYS A 124 -5.62 -7.65 -7.99
CA LYS A 124 -6.55 -7.47 -9.12
C LYS A 124 -5.85 -7.49 -10.47
N PHE A 125 -4.65 -6.90 -10.59
CA PHE A 125 -3.99 -6.65 -11.87
C PHE A 125 -2.55 -7.16 -11.98
N GLY A 126 -1.90 -7.47 -10.87
CA GLY A 126 -0.49 -7.84 -10.80
C GLY A 126 -0.25 -9.31 -10.43
N ALA A 127 0.81 -9.52 -9.66
CA ALA A 127 1.35 -10.83 -9.31
C ALA A 127 0.38 -11.76 -8.55
N GLY A 128 -0.64 -11.20 -7.88
CA GLY A 128 -1.66 -11.96 -7.14
C GLY A 128 -2.90 -12.35 -7.96
N LYS A 129 -2.99 -11.95 -9.22
CA LYS A 129 -4.20 -12.05 -10.06
C LYS A 129 -4.81 -13.46 -10.11
N GLU A 130 -3.98 -14.50 -10.17
CA GLU A 130 -4.47 -15.89 -10.22
C GLU A 130 -5.07 -16.35 -8.88
N TYR A 131 -4.71 -15.70 -7.79
CA TYR A 131 -5.20 -15.96 -6.43
C TYR A 131 -6.39 -15.08 -6.05
N ASN A 132 -6.78 -14.13 -6.89
CA ASN A 132 -7.92 -13.22 -6.67
C ASN A 132 -9.24 -13.90 -7.06
N LYS A 133 -9.47 -15.12 -6.57
CA LYS A 133 -10.67 -15.92 -6.82
C LYS A 133 -11.06 -16.63 -5.55
N HIS A 134 -12.35 -16.96 -5.40
CA HIS A 134 -12.80 -17.79 -4.28
C HIS A 134 -12.03 -19.12 -4.28
N GLY A 135 -11.51 -19.51 -3.11
CA GLY A 135 -10.63 -20.68 -2.97
C GLY A 135 -9.19 -20.42 -3.45
N GLY A 136 -8.79 -19.17 -3.65
CA GLY A 136 -7.43 -18.78 -4.07
C GLY A 136 -6.36 -18.91 -2.99
N GLY A 137 -6.73 -19.23 -1.75
CA GLY A 137 -5.81 -19.46 -0.64
C GLY A 137 -5.35 -18.19 0.06
N VAL A 138 -4.25 -18.28 0.78
CA VAL A 138 -3.66 -17.19 1.58
C VAL A 138 -2.53 -16.53 0.81
N VAL A 139 -2.68 -15.22 0.56
CA VAL A 139 -1.66 -14.40 -0.09
C VAL A 139 -1.18 -13.31 0.86
N ILE A 140 0.12 -13.17 1.01
CA ILE A 140 0.71 -12.09 1.81
C ILE A 140 1.58 -11.24 0.89
N MET A 141 1.16 -9.97 0.71
CA MET A 141 2.04 -8.97 0.14
C MET A 141 2.91 -8.37 1.26
N VAL A 142 4.20 -8.24 0.98
CA VAL A 142 5.18 -7.63 1.88
C VAL A 142 5.90 -6.52 1.14
N THR A 143 5.71 -5.27 1.56
CA THR A 143 6.43 -4.13 1.02
C THR A 143 7.69 -3.86 1.84
N LEU A 144 8.85 -3.96 1.21
CA LEU A 144 10.17 -3.73 1.84
C LEU A 144 10.69 -2.36 1.41
N GLY A 145 10.55 -1.37 2.29
CA GLY A 145 10.89 0.04 2.05
C GLY A 145 11.57 0.68 3.25
N THR A 146 11.07 1.86 3.66
CA THR A 146 11.46 2.55 4.90
C THR A 146 11.18 1.66 6.10
N GLY A 147 9.99 1.06 6.13
CA GLY A 147 9.54 0.02 7.05
C GLY A 147 9.20 -1.28 6.30
N ILE A 148 8.36 -2.10 6.93
CA ILE A 148 7.73 -3.29 6.34
C ILE A 148 6.22 -3.12 6.43
N GLY A 149 5.57 -2.86 5.31
CA GLY A 149 4.11 -2.93 5.22
C GLY A 149 3.66 -4.31 4.77
N THR A 150 2.43 -4.70 5.15
CA THR A 150 1.85 -5.99 4.79
C THR A 150 0.39 -5.86 4.40
N ALA A 151 -0.04 -6.63 3.42
CA ALA A 151 -1.45 -6.85 3.11
C ALA A 151 -1.71 -8.36 3.05
N LEU A 152 -2.72 -8.81 3.77
CA LEU A 152 -3.12 -10.22 3.86
C LEU A 152 -4.43 -10.42 3.11
N PHE A 153 -4.47 -11.44 2.27
CA PHE A 153 -5.68 -11.86 1.56
C PHE A 153 -5.99 -13.32 1.87
N VAL A 154 -7.26 -13.60 2.07
CA VAL A 154 -7.79 -14.97 2.23
C VAL A 154 -8.87 -15.14 1.16
N ASP A 155 -8.68 -16.08 0.25
CA ASP A 155 -9.59 -16.36 -0.86
C ASP A 155 -9.96 -15.08 -1.66
N GLY A 156 -8.97 -14.24 -1.91
CA GLY A 156 -9.11 -12.96 -2.61
C GLY A 156 -9.66 -11.80 -1.77
N HIS A 157 -10.07 -12.03 -0.52
CA HIS A 157 -10.60 -11.00 0.38
C HIS A 157 -9.51 -10.40 1.25
N LEU A 158 -9.44 -9.08 1.27
CA LEU A 158 -8.48 -8.33 2.08
C LEU A 158 -8.82 -8.44 3.57
N VAL A 159 -7.82 -8.78 4.39
CA VAL A 159 -7.84 -8.61 5.84
C VAL A 159 -7.19 -7.28 6.17
N HIS A 160 -8.01 -6.26 6.48
CA HIS A 160 -7.55 -4.90 6.64
C HIS A 160 -6.56 -4.69 7.77
N ASN A 161 -5.63 -3.76 7.56
CA ASN A 161 -4.73 -3.24 8.59
C ASN A 161 -3.85 -4.30 9.27
N THR A 162 -3.30 -5.22 8.50
CA THR A 162 -2.36 -6.19 9.05
C THR A 162 -0.98 -5.54 9.18
N GLU A 163 -0.52 -5.38 10.41
CA GLU A 163 0.77 -4.76 10.75
C GLU A 163 1.84 -5.82 11.08
N LEU A 164 1.95 -6.85 10.19
CA LEU A 164 2.88 -7.98 10.43
C LEU A 164 4.37 -7.58 10.36
N GLY A 165 4.69 -6.37 9.90
CA GLY A 165 6.03 -5.79 10.01
C GLY A 165 6.48 -5.57 11.45
N HIS A 166 5.51 -5.45 12.38
CA HIS A 166 5.76 -5.28 13.82
C HIS A 166 5.82 -6.59 14.60
N ILE A 167 5.70 -7.75 13.94
CA ILE A 167 5.88 -9.04 14.62
C ILE A 167 7.27 -9.09 15.26
N GLU A 168 7.33 -9.53 16.50
CA GLU A 168 8.59 -9.59 17.23
C GLU A 168 9.40 -10.84 16.85
N ILE A 169 10.64 -10.63 16.43
CA ILE A 169 11.60 -11.68 16.11
C ILE A 169 12.90 -11.38 16.88
N ASP A 170 13.31 -12.30 17.76
CA ASP A 170 14.47 -12.15 18.65
C ASP A 170 14.43 -10.82 19.44
N GLY A 171 13.28 -10.50 20.04
CA GLY A 171 13.07 -9.33 20.90
C GLY A 171 13.07 -7.99 20.16
N LYS A 172 12.80 -7.97 18.83
CA LYS A 172 12.74 -6.76 18.02
C LYS A 172 11.69 -6.88 16.92
N ASP A 173 11.02 -5.78 16.63
CA ASP A 173 10.15 -5.69 15.46
C ASP A 173 10.90 -6.15 14.20
N ALA A 174 10.24 -6.97 13.39
CA ALA A 174 10.82 -7.48 12.15
C ALA A 174 11.30 -6.36 11.22
N GLU A 175 10.57 -5.25 11.13
CA GLU A 175 10.96 -4.12 10.28
C GLU A 175 12.29 -3.50 10.72
N ARG A 176 12.60 -3.45 12.03
CA ARG A 176 13.90 -2.97 12.56
C ARG A 176 15.06 -3.87 12.19
N ARG A 177 14.79 -5.05 11.63
CA ARG A 177 15.78 -6.04 11.20
C ARG A 177 15.84 -6.20 9.69
N ALA A 178 14.67 -6.27 9.00
CA ALA A 178 14.54 -6.71 7.63
C ALA A 178 14.01 -5.64 6.65
N ALA A 179 13.62 -4.43 7.10
CA ALA A 179 13.29 -3.35 6.17
C ALA A 179 14.47 -3.03 5.23
N ALA A 180 14.19 -2.54 4.02
CA ALA A 180 15.22 -2.17 3.04
C ALA A 180 16.12 -1.02 3.59
N SER A 181 15.52 -0.05 4.28
CA SER A 181 16.24 1.03 4.95
C SER A 181 17.28 0.55 5.96
N VAL A 182 17.04 -0.60 6.61
CA VAL A 182 18.00 -1.20 7.55
C VAL A 182 19.21 -1.74 6.79
N ARG A 183 19.01 -2.35 5.60
CA ARG A 183 20.11 -2.79 4.75
C ARG A 183 21.00 -1.62 4.39
N GLU A 184 20.44 -0.52 3.97
CA GLU A 184 21.15 0.69 3.54
C GLU A 184 21.88 1.34 4.71
N ARG A 185 21.19 1.66 5.79
CA ARG A 185 21.75 2.31 6.99
C ARG A 185 22.89 1.52 7.63
N LYS A 186 22.80 0.18 7.62
CA LYS A 186 23.81 -0.72 8.19
C LYS A 186 24.78 -1.28 7.16
N SER A 187 24.72 -0.83 5.90
CA SER A 187 25.57 -1.30 4.80
C SER A 187 25.65 -2.83 4.71
N LEU A 188 24.47 -3.50 4.90
CA LEU A 188 24.44 -4.97 4.89
C LEU A 188 24.59 -5.48 3.46
N SER A 189 25.40 -6.52 3.30
CA SER A 189 25.43 -7.29 2.04
C SER A 189 24.04 -7.88 1.76
N TRP A 190 23.74 -8.11 0.48
CA TRP A 190 22.50 -8.76 0.07
C TRP A 190 22.30 -10.14 0.73
N LYS A 191 23.39 -10.91 0.94
CA LYS A 191 23.35 -12.19 1.66
C LYS A 191 22.89 -12.00 3.12
N LYS A 192 23.52 -11.08 3.87
CA LYS A 192 23.18 -10.85 5.27
C LYS A 192 21.75 -10.33 5.43
N TRP A 193 21.34 -9.41 4.56
CA TRP A 193 19.99 -8.85 4.58
C TRP A 193 18.95 -9.87 4.10
N GLY A 194 19.23 -10.60 3.01
CA GLY A 194 18.36 -11.67 2.52
C GLY A 194 18.10 -12.75 3.57
N GLY A 195 19.12 -13.13 4.36
CA GLY A 195 18.92 -14.03 5.50
C GLY A 195 17.98 -13.49 6.57
N ARG A 196 17.95 -12.16 6.80
CA ARG A 196 16.98 -11.54 7.73
C ARG A 196 15.57 -11.52 7.16
N VAL A 197 15.42 -11.25 5.86
CA VAL A 197 14.14 -11.35 5.15
C VAL A 197 13.66 -12.80 5.18
N ASN A 198 14.55 -13.77 4.96
CA ASN A 198 14.22 -15.18 5.07
C ASN A 198 13.62 -15.55 6.44
N THR A 199 14.31 -15.18 7.53
CA THR A 199 13.79 -15.40 8.90
C THR A 199 12.42 -14.81 9.09
N TYR A 200 12.17 -13.59 8.56
CA TYR A 200 10.87 -12.93 8.64
C TYR A 200 9.79 -13.69 7.86
N LEU A 201 10.05 -14.05 6.61
CA LEU A 201 9.08 -14.78 5.78
C LEU A 201 8.80 -16.18 6.32
N GLN A 202 9.82 -16.89 6.83
CA GLN A 202 9.63 -18.19 7.50
C GLN A 202 8.79 -18.07 8.77
N THR A 203 8.90 -16.97 9.51
CA THR A 203 8.04 -16.70 10.67
C THR A 203 6.58 -16.53 10.22
N LEU A 204 6.32 -15.74 9.18
CA LEU A 204 4.98 -15.59 8.63
C LEU A 204 4.44 -16.90 8.04
N GLU A 205 5.28 -17.67 7.36
CA GLU A 205 4.91 -18.97 6.80
C GLU A 205 4.47 -19.96 7.91
N LYS A 206 5.23 -19.98 9.00
CA LYS A 206 4.89 -20.84 10.17
C LYS A 206 3.56 -20.47 10.82
N LEU A 207 3.19 -19.17 10.81
CA LEU A 207 1.99 -18.69 11.50
C LEU A 207 0.75 -18.70 10.61
N LEU A 208 0.90 -18.44 9.31
CA LEU A 208 -0.21 -18.15 8.40
C LEU A 208 -0.32 -19.14 7.24
N SER A 209 0.71 -19.98 7.02
CA SER A 209 0.77 -20.97 5.93
C SER A 209 0.34 -20.41 4.58
N PRO A 210 0.94 -19.31 4.08
CA PRO A 210 0.52 -18.70 2.83
C PRO A 210 0.85 -19.59 1.62
N ASP A 211 0.07 -19.43 0.56
CA ASP A 211 0.31 -20.04 -0.74
C ASP A 211 1.23 -19.17 -1.59
N LEU A 212 1.19 -17.84 -1.36
CA LEU A 212 1.98 -16.87 -2.11
C LEU A 212 2.50 -15.74 -1.23
N PHE A 213 3.77 -15.41 -1.39
CA PHE A 213 4.36 -14.13 -1.00
C PHE A 213 4.59 -13.23 -2.21
N ILE A 214 4.06 -12.00 -2.18
CA ILE A 214 4.33 -10.95 -3.17
C ILE A 214 5.28 -9.94 -2.52
N ILE A 215 6.48 -9.77 -3.05
CA ILE A 215 7.47 -8.86 -2.50
C ILE A 215 7.43 -7.53 -3.26
N GLY A 216 6.98 -6.49 -2.57
CA GLY A 216 6.89 -5.11 -3.05
C GLY A 216 7.99 -4.20 -2.49
N GLY A 217 7.80 -2.91 -2.73
CA GLY A 217 8.75 -1.86 -2.34
C GLY A 217 9.92 -1.71 -3.33
N GLY A 218 10.82 -0.78 -3.05
CA GLY A 218 11.91 -0.43 -3.98
C GLY A 218 12.86 -1.57 -4.32
N VAL A 219 13.01 -2.56 -3.43
CA VAL A 219 13.87 -3.74 -3.61
C VAL A 219 13.28 -4.79 -4.57
N SER A 220 11.98 -4.76 -4.82
CA SER A 220 11.30 -5.70 -5.72
C SER A 220 11.83 -5.64 -7.16
N LYS A 221 12.48 -4.54 -7.53
CA LYS A 221 13.17 -4.37 -8.83
C LYS A 221 14.50 -5.13 -8.93
N LYS A 222 14.97 -5.75 -7.83
CA LYS A 222 16.27 -6.45 -7.77
C LYS A 222 16.13 -7.82 -7.09
N PRO A 223 15.16 -8.68 -7.50
CA PRO A 223 14.89 -9.96 -6.84
C PRO A 223 16.10 -10.89 -6.86
N ASP A 224 16.85 -10.93 -7.96
CA ASP A 224 18.06 -11.79 -8.12
C ASP A 224 19.12 -11.54 -7.06
N LYS A 225 19.12 -10.35 -6.43
CA LYS A 225 20.11 -10.02 -5.41
C LYS A 225 19.85 -10.73 -4.09
N PHE A 226 18.59 -11.09 -3.77
CA PHE A 226 18.24 -11.62 -2.46
C PHE A 226 17.29 -12.83 -2.45
N PHE A 227 16.46 -13.08 -3.47
CA PHE A 227 15.53 -14.24 -3.51
C PHE A 227 16.27 -15.56 -3.32
N LYS A 228 17.48 -15.71 -3.85
CA LYS A 228 18.32 -16.89 -3.68
C LYS A 228 18.74 -17.20 -2.23
N TYR A 229 18.45 -16.32 -1.28
CA TYR A 229 18.70 -16.51 0.16
C TYR A 229 17.40 -16.71 0.94
N ILE A 230 16.27 -16.87 0.25
CA ILE A 230 14.96 -17.08 0.85
C ILE A 230 14.58 -18.54 0.64
N GLU A 231 14.27 -19.21 1.74
CA GLU A 231 13.94 -20.64 1.80
C GLU A 231 12.59 -20.78 2.49
N VAL A 232 11.49 -20.55 1.75
CA VAL A 232 10.11 -20.76 2.15
C VAL A 232 9.46 -21.78 1.22
N LYS A 233 8.40 -22.46 1.69
CA LYS A 233 7.63 -23.42 0.89
C LYS A 233 6.65 -22.72 -0.04
N ALA A 234 6.08 -21.60 0.44
CA ALA A 234 5.18 -20.78 -0.32
C ALA A 234 5.86 -20.25 -1.60
N LYS A 235 5.08 -20.08 -2.67
CA LYS A 235 5.57 -19.39 -3.86
C LYS A 235 5.98 -17.96 -3.50
N ILE A 236 7.11 -17.49 -3.99
CA ILE A 236 7.57 -16.10 -3.82
C ILE A 236 7.73 -15.43 -5.18
N VAL A 237 7.18 -14.24 -5.34
CA VAL A 237 7.24 -13.43 -6.57
C VAL A 237 7.49 -11.97 -6.26
N SER A 238 8.01 -11.23 -7.24
CA SER A 238 8.07 -9.77 -7.16
C SER A 238 6.73 -9.14 -7.53
N ALA A 239 6.41 -8.02 -6.91
CA ALA A 239 5.29 -7.16 -7.31
C ALA A 239 5.45 -6.67 -8.76
N GLU A 240 4.35 -6.62 -9.53
CA GLU A 240 4.32 -6.27 -10.95
C GLU A 240 3.86 -4.83 -11.20
N MET A 241 2.97 -4.30 -10.34
CA MET A 241 2.42 -2.94 -10.47
C MET A 241 3.42 -1.85 -10.05
N HIS A 242 4.51 -2.22 -9.40
CA HIS A 242 5.62 -1.35 -9.02
C HIS A 242 5.19 -0.04 -8.33
N ASN A 243 5.56 1.10 -8.96
CA ASN A 243 5.34 2.44 -8.40
C ASN A 243 3.88 2.92 -8.49
N ASP A 244 3.04 2.24 -9.25
CA ASP A 244 1.64 2.64 -9.46
C ASP A 244 0.69 1.84 -8.56
N ALA A 245 1.19 0.78 -7.89
CA ALA A 245 0.40 -0.08 -7.01
C ALA A 245 -0.37 0.72 -5.94
N GLY A 246 0.29 1.64 -5.23
CA GLY A 246 -0.35 2.46 -4.19
C GLY A 246 -1.48 3.34 -4.75
N ILE A 247 -1.26 3.99 -5.90
CA ILE A 247 -2.26 4.87 -6.54
C ILE A 247 -3.45 4.05 -7.07
N VAL A 248 -3.16 2.96 -7.80
CA VAL A 248 -4.20 2.10 -8.39
C VAL A 248 -5.00 1.42 -7.28
N GLY A 249 -4.33 0.89 -6.27
CA GLY A 249 -4.99 0.22 -5.15
C GLY A 249 -5.81 1.17 -4.28
N ALA A 250 -5.32 2.39 -4.04
CA ALA A 250 -6.09 3.42 -3.37
C ALA A 250 -7.40 3.71 -4.14
N ALA A 251 -7.32 3.87 -5.46
CA ALA A 251 -8.51 4.05 -6.29
C ALA A 251 -9.46 2.84 -6.22
N LEU A 252 -8.94 1.61 -6.19
CA LEU A 252 -9.73 0.38 -6.04
C LEU A 252 -10.46 0.29 -4.71
N ALA A 253 -9.93 0.88 -3.65
CA ALA A 253 -10.58 0.86 -2.34
C ALA A 253 -11.98 1.48 -2.35
N THR A 254 -12.34 2.28 -3.36
CA THR A 254 -13.70 2.82 -3.53
C THR A 254 -14.74 1.77 -3.95
N GLU A 255 -14.31 0.54 -4.26
CA GLU A 255 -15.20 -0.59 -4.59
C GLU A 255 -15.44 -1.52 -3.37
N LEU A 256 -14.74 -1.31 -2.24
CA LEU A 256 -14.91 -2.07 -1.00
C LEU A 256 -16.11 -1.55 -0.20
#